data_24a7e36915d73ff72ca8ebd12a98c9a1
#
_entry.id   24a7e36915d73ff72ca8ebd12a98c9a1
#
_cell.length_a   1.000
_cell.length_b   1.000
_cell.length_c   1.000
_cell.angle_alpha   90.00
_cell.angle_beta   90.00
_cell.angle_gamma   90.00
#
_symmetry.space_group_name_H-M   'P 1'
#
loop_
_entity.id
_entity.type
_entity.pdbx_description
1 polymer ?
#
loop_
_entity_poly.entity_id
_entity_poly.type
_entity_poly.pdbx_seq_one_letter_code
_entity_poly.pdbx_strand_id
1 'polypeptide(L)'
;MFRLFPCILFLILCSTLKARPSYTDSLRLMLQQLDQVVENRSIYDNRKEQKIERLKESISLAGNDSVRYEIYNKLFREYFNYQTDSALHYVSLKENLAKAKHWDYEDELCMNRSELFSTMGMYKEAIDMLEKIDSKKLSTSQLRYYYSMWNSLYGLIAGYSLTQKERDIYYQTSTMYRDSLIPLYSPDVEIYYRLQAGQFIARKAYQEAVDVLKSVPAELLEGHSIGLVAFDLSTAYEGLGDTEQEMYYLAKSAIVDLKLSIKEYIALHKLAYLLYQQGDIERAYKYLNRSMADAVFCNARFRAISITQSYPIIDQAYRIKSAQELQLRQILMSISLGVSLLLIGMVLYIYRQMRKLKVARLDLSKMNEQLQHVNKQLYKVNQELSSANLIKQEYIVHYLDQCTMYLDKMENYRRSLENLSISKDLKALFKAIKSESFITEEREKFYKSFDETFLSLFPHFVESLNALLRDDEQLHPHPGELLSTELRIFALIRLGITDSNKIARFLRYSLTTIYNYRSKVRNKAKDKMQFETQVGQIQS
;
A
#
# COMPACT_ATOMS: atom_id res chain seq x y z
N MET A 1 27.87 23.25 -2.27
CA MET A 1 27.71 21.80 -2.50
C MET A 1 26.43 21.18 -1.88
N PHE A 2 25.80 21.74 -0.86
CA PHE A 2 24.61 21.16 -0.20
C PHE A 2 23.25 21.31 -0.93
N ARG A 3 23.17 22.11 -2.00
CA ARG A 3 21.90 22.34 -2.73
C ARG A 3 21.66 21.39 -3.91
N LEU A 4 22.64 20.61 -4.35
CA LEU A 4 22.52 19.66 -5.46
C LEU A 4 22.05 18.25 -5.03
N PHE A 5 22.21 17.89 -3.76
CA PHE A 5 21.88 16.56 -3.23
C PHE A 5 20.38 16.22 -3.27
N PRO A 6 19.44 17.12 -2.90
CA PRO A 6 18.02 16.82 -2.98
C PRO A 6 17.49 16.73 -4.41
N CYS A 7 18.09 17.47 -5.37
CA CYS A 7 17.67 17.40 -6.78
C CYS A 7 18.10 16.09 -7.46
N ILE A 8 19.27 15.56 -7.12
CA ILE A 8 19.75 14.28 -7.64
C ILE A 8 18.94 13.12 -7.05
N LEU A 9 18.61 13.17 -5.76
CA LEU A 9 17.74 12.19 -5.12
C LEU A 9 16.32 12.20 -5.70
N PHE A 10 15.79 13.37 -6.02
CA PHE A 10 14.47 13.54 -6.64
C PHE A 10 14.47 13.06 -8.11
N LEU A 11 15.54 13.29 -8.87
CA LEU A 11 15.69 12.78 -10.24
C LEU A 11 15.86 11.26 -10.28
N ILE A 12 16.55 10.65 -9.33
CA ILE A 12 16.67 9.19 -9.21
C ILE A 12 15.33 8.57 -8.80
N LEU A 13 14.56 9.20 -7.90
CA LEU A 13 13.20 8.75 -7.55
C LEU A 13 12.21 8.88 -8.73
N CYS A 14 12.30 9.94 -9.52
CA CYS A 14 11.42 10.14 -10.68
C CYS A 14 11.75 9.22 -11.87
N SER A 15 13.01 8.81 -12.04
CA SER A 15 13.41 7.91 -13.13
C SER A 15 13.05 6.44 -12.89
N THR A 16 12.74 6.04 -11.67
CA THR A 16 12.36 4.66 -11.31
C THR A 16 10.86 4.42 -11.21
N LEU A 17 10.04 5.47 -11.23
CA LEU A 17 8.59 5.36 -11.33
C LEU A 17 8.20 5.14 -12.82
N LYS A 18 8.48 3.93 -13.38
CA LYS A 18 7.67 3.45 -14.50
C LYS A 18 6.23 3.43 -14.01
N ALA A 19 5.38 4.23 -14.66
CA ALA A 19 3.96 4.27 -14.37
C ALA A 19 3.43 2.82 -14.30
N ARG A 20 2.78 2.46 -13.22
CA ARG A 20 2.05 1.19 -13.16
C ARG A 20 1.02 1.22 -14.28
N PRO A 21 0.81 0.09 -15.02
CA PRO A 21 -0.20 0.07 -16.06
C PRO A 21 -1.55 0.55 -15.48
N SER A 22 -2.15 1.51 -16.18
CA SER A 22 -3.45 2.04 -15.79
C SER A 22 -4.52 1.15 -16.42
N TYR A 23 -5.13 0.29 -15.64
CA TYR A 23 -6.29 -0.53 -16.02
C TYR A 23 -7.58 0.16 -15.60
N THR A 24 -8.69 -0.11 -16.32
CA THR A 24 -10.03 0.24 -15.83
C THR A 24 -10.30 -0.43 -14.50
N ASP A 25 -11.24 0.12 -13.73
CA ASP A 25 -11.57 -0.43 -12.41
C ASP A 25 -12.12 -1.85 -12.50
N SER A 26 -12.83 -2.19 -13.57
CA SER A 26 -13.37 -3.53 -13.85
C SER A 26 -12.27 -4.56 -14.08
N LEU A 27 -11.28 -4.25 -14.94
CA LEU A 27 -10.15 -5.13 -15.20
C LEU A 27 -9.26 -5.26 -13.95
N ARG A 28 -9.01 -4.15 -13.25
CA ARG A 28 -8.22 -4.16 -12.01
C ARG A 28 -8.84 -5.08 -10.96
N LEU A 29 -10.14 -5.00 -10.76
CA LEU A 29 -10.87 -5.86 -9.81
C LEU A 29 -10.80 -7.34 -10.24
N MET A 30 -10.97 -7.62 -11.54
CA MET A 30 -10.87 -8.97 -12.08
C MET A 30 -9.47 -9.57 -11.88
N LEU A 31 -8.41 -8.79 -12.13
CA LEU A 31 -7.03 -9.21 -11.90
C LEU A 31 -6.75 -9.45 -10.41
N GLN A 32 -7.31 -8.64 -9.50
CA GLN A 32 -7.19 -8.87 -8.06
C GLN A 32 -7.88 -10.17 -7.63
N GLN A 33 -9.06 -10.46 -8.17
CA GLN A 33 -9.73 -11.74 -7.93
C GLN A 33 -8.91 -12.92 -8.44
N LEU A 34 -8.31 -12.79 -9.63
CA LEU A 34 -7.43 -13.81 -10.18
C LEU A 34 -6.18 -14.02 -9.32
N ASP A 35 -5.55 -12.94 -8.83
CA ASP A 35 -4.42 -13.03 -7.90
C ASP A 35 -4.76 -13.87 -6.67
N GLN A 36 -5.93 -13.63 -6.07
CA GLN A 36 -6.42 -14.40 -4.91
C GLN A 36 -6.65 -15.88 -5.25
N VAL A 37 -7.22 -16.17 -6.42
CA VAL A 37 -7.47 -17.55 -6.86
C VAL A 37 -6.16 -18.29 -7.11
N VAL A 38 -5.18 -17.65 -7.74
CA VAL A 38 -3.84 -18.23 -7.96
C VAL A 38 -3.13 -18.52 -6.63
N GLU A 39 -3.26 -17.64 -5.64
CA GLU A 39 -2.68 -17.84 -4.30
C GLU A 39 -3.36 -18.97 -3.53
N ASN A 40 -4.68 -19.05 -3.62
CA ASN A 40 -5.50 -20.03 -2.90
C ASN A 40 -5.66 -21.38 -3.65
N ARG A 41 -4.83 -21.65 -4.65
CA ARG A 41 -4.91 -22.84 -5.53
C ARG A 41 -5.09 -24.16 -4.79
N SER A 42 -4.38 -24.33 -3.67
CA SER A 42 -4.41 -25.57 -2.88
C SER A 42 -5.81 -25.92 -2.37
N ILE A 43 -6.65 -24.93 -2.14
CA ILE A 43 -8.04 -25.16 -1.71
C ILE A 43 -8.84 -25.86 -2.81
N TYR A 44 -8.65 -25.42 -4.06
CA TYR A 44 -9.36 -26.00 -5.20
C TYR A 44 -8.80 -27.36 -5.57
N ASP A 45 -7.47 -27.48 -5.60
CA ASP A 45 -6.79 -28.75 -5.88
C ASP A 45 -7.20 -29.81 -4.83
N ASN A 46 -7.23 -29.48 -3.54
CA ASN A 46 -7.67 -30.40 -2.49
C ASN A 46 -9.13 -30.84 -2.64
N ARG A 47 -10.01 -29.92 -3.06
CA ARG A 47 -11.43 -30.28 -3.34
C ARG A 47 -11.52 -31.27 -4.50
N LYS A 48 -10.73 -31.07 -5.54
CA LYS A 48 -10.65 -31.95 -6.70
C LYS A 48 -10.16 -33.35 -6.28
N GLU A 49 -9.08 -33.41 -5.53
CA GLU A 49 -8.53 -34.67 -5.02
C GLU A 49 -9.53 -35.41 -4.13
N GLN A 50 -10.20 -34.72 -3.22
CA GLN A 50 -11.24 -35.32 -2.39
C GLN A 50 -12.41 -35.89 -3.22
N LYS A 51 -12.81 -35.20 -4.31
CA LYS A 51 -13.83 -35.71 -5.22
C LYS A 51 -13.37 -36.98 -5.91
N ILE A 52 -12.12 -36.99 -6.39
CA ILE A 52 -11.49 -38.15 -7.04
C ILE A 52 -11.40 -39.32 -6.06
N GLU A 53 -10.95 -39.11 -4.83
CA GLU A 53 -10.83 -40.18 -3.82
C GLU A 53 -12.20 -40.81 -3.50
N ARG A 54 -13.25 -40.01 -3.32
CA ARG A 54 -14.61 -40.54 -3.13
C ARG A 54 -15.07 -41.40 -4.32
N LEU A 55 -14.73 -41.02 -5.55
CA LEU A 55 -15.03 -41.82 -6.73
C LEU A 55 -14.21 -43.14 -6.73
N LYS A 56 -12.96 -43.12 -6.31
CA LYS A 56 -12.14 -44.34 -6.18
C LYS A 56 -12.71 -45.29 -5.11
N GLU A 57 -13.10 -44.75 -3.96
CA GLU A 57 -13.74 -45.57 -2.91
C GLU A 57 -15.02 -46.25 -3.42
N SER A 58 -15.79 -45.56 -4.28
CA SER A 58 -17.01 -46.11 -4.84
C SER A 58 -16.78 -47.30 -5.81
N ILE A 59 -15.57 -47.52 -6.33
CA ILE A 59 -15.19 -48.68 -7.15
C ILE A 59 -15.42 -50.00 -6.38
N SER A 60 -15.00 -50.02 -5.12
CA SER A 60 -15.14 -51.21 -4.24
C SER A 60 -16.60 -51.51 -3.87
N LEU A 61 -17.45 -50.47 -3.93
CA LEU A 61 -18.89 -50.56 -3.63
C LEU A 61 -19.75 -50.81 -4.86
N ALA A 62 -19.14 -50.93 -6.05
CA ALA A 62 -19.86 -51.15 -7.29
C ALA A 62 -20.54 -52.54 -7.28
N GLY A 63 -21.86 -52.57 -7.28
CA GLY A 63 -22.66 -53.81 -7.22
C GLY A 63 -22.60 -54.66 -8.47
N ASN A 64 -22.14 -54.11 -9.61
CA ASN A 64 -21.96 -54.81 -10.87
C ASN A 64 -20.96 -54.11 -11.79
N ASP A 65 -20.57 -54.77 -12.87
CA ASP A 65 -19.57 -54.29 -13.80
C ASP A 65 -20.02 -53.07 -14.62
N SER A 66 -21.31 -52.88 -14.87
CA SER A 66 -21.87 -51.70 -15.55
C SER A 66 -21.69 -50.46 -14.67
N VAL A 67 -22.01 -50.55 -13.37
CA VAL A 67 -21.78 -49.46 -12.41
C VAL A 67 -20.25 -49.17 -12.29
N ARG A 68 -19.40 -50.20 -12.31
CA ARG A 68 -17.95 -50.01 -12.28
C ARG A 68 -17.44 -49.27 -13.52
N TYR A 69 -17.97 -49.59 -14.70
CA TYR A 69 -17.65 -48.87 -15.94
C TYR A 69 -18.04 -47.40 -15.87
N GLU A 70 -19.20 -47.09 -15.34
CA GLU A 70 -19.65 -45.72 -15.15
C GLU A 70 -18.78 -44.96 -14.14
N ILE A 71 -18.30 -45.64 -13.08
CA ILE A 71 -17.34 -45.00 -12.14
C ILE A 71 -16.02 -44.73 -12.84
N TYR A 72 -15.50 -45.66 -13.64
CA TYR A 72 -14.29 -45.44 -14.44
C TYR A 72 -14.46 -44.28 -15.43
N ASN A 73 -15.66 -44.16 -16.05
CA ASN A 73 -15.98 -43.05 -16.92
C ASN A 73 -15.97 -41.70 -16.16
N LYS A 74 -16.56 -41.64 -14.96
CA LYS A 74 -16.51 -40.47 -14.11
C LYS A 74 -15.07 -40.11 -13.72
N LEU A 75 -14.27 -41.10 -13.34
CA LEU A 75 -12.86 -40.89 -13.01
C LEU A 75 -12.04 -40.44 -14.23
N PHE A 76 -12.28 -40.99 -15.40
CA PHE A 76 -11.70 -40.49 -16.65
C PHE A 76 -12.03 -39.00 -16.86
N ARG A 77 -13.32 -38.59 -16.73
CA ARG A 77 -13.72 -37.19 -16.89
C ARG A 77 -13.11 -36.27 -15.83
N GLU A 78 -13.00 -36.73 -14.57
CA GLU A 78 -12.35 -35.94 -13.52
C GLU A 78 -10.85 -35.75 -13.76
N TYR A 79 -10.17 -36.79 -14.29
CA TYR A 79 -8.72 -36.73 -14.56
C TYR A 79 -8.38 -36.08 -15.91
N PHE A 80 -9.29 -36.00 -16.84
CA PHE A 80 -9.03 -35.58 -18.23
C PHE A 80 -8.27 -34.25 -18.32
N ASN A 81 -8.76 -33.20 -17.69
CA ASN A 81 -8.12 -31.87 -17.65
C ASN A 81 -7.30 -31.64 -16.37
N TYR A 82 -7.05 -32.67 -15.58
CA TYR A 82 -6.33 -32.60 -14.32
C TYR A 82 -4.99 -33.33 -14.38
N GLN A 83 -5.00 -34.63 -14.77
CA GLN A 83 -3.81 -35.46 -14.89
C GLN A 83 -4.01 -36.53 -15.99
N THR A 84 -3.47 -36.27 -17.16
CA THR A 84 -3.73 -37.04 -18.38
C THR A 84 -3.31 -38.52 -18.27
N ASP A 85 -2.19 -38.83 -17.58
CA ASP A 85 -1.73 -40.21 -17.39
C ASP A 85 -2.74 -41.03 -16.57
N SER A 86 -3.31 -40.43 -15.52
CA SER A 86 -4.37 -41.07 -14.74
C SER A 86 -5.67 -41.22 -15.54
N ALA A 87 -6.00 -40.26 -16.39
CA ALA A 87 -7.14 -40.36 -17.30
C ALA A 87 -6.96 -41.53 -18.28
N LEU A 88 -5.77 -41.68 -18.87
CA LEU A 88 -5.41 -42.81 -19.75
C LEU A 88 -5.50 -44.17 -19.03
N HIS A 89 -5.09 -44.23 -17.77
CA HIS A 89 -5.27 -45.43 -16.94
C HIS A 89 -6.74 -45.85 -16.85
N TYR A 90 -7.66 -44.89 -16.54
CA TYR A 90 -9.07 -45.21 -16.42
C TYR A 90 -9.73 -45.56 -17.77
N VAL A 91 -9.31 -44.95 -18.89
CA VAL A 91 -9.74 -45.41 -20.23
C VAL A 91 -9.28 -46.84 -20.48
N SER A 92 -8.08 -47.21 -20.10
CA SER A 92 -7.58 -48.59 -20.24
C SER A 92 -8.36 -49.59 -19.36
N LEU A 93 -8.77 -49.19 -18.15
CA LEU A 93 -9.65 -50.00 -17.29
C LEU A 93 -11.05 -50.18 -17.92
N LYS A 94 -11.65 -49.12 -18.52
CA LYS A 94 -12.89 -49.21 -19.28
C LYS A 94 -12.77 -50.19 -20.43
N GLU A 95 -11.70 -50.11 -21.22
CA GLU A 95 -11.42 -50.98 -22.36
C GLU A 95 -11.30 -52.44 -21.94
N ASN A 96 -10.51 -52.73 -20.91
CA ASN A 96 -10.34 -54.08 -20.39
C ASN A 96 -11.68 -54.68 -19.92
N LEU A 97 -12.50 -53.87 -19.23
CA LEU A 97 -13.80 -54.33 -18.74
C LEU A 97 -14.79 -54.54 -19.89
N ALA A 98 -14.84 -53.64 -20.88
CA ALA A 98 -15.68 -53.79 -22.05
C ALA A 98 -15.31 -55.06 -22.87
N LYS A 99 -14.02 -55.30 -23.10
CA LYS A 99 -13.50 -56.49 -23.75
C LYS A 99 -13.88 -57.77 -22.99
N ALA A 100 -13.68 -57.79 -21.68
CA ALA A 100 -14.00 -58.96 -20.84
C ALA A 100 -15.49 -59.30 -20.82
N LYS A 101 -16.34 -58.33 -21.05
CA LYS A 101 -17.81 -58.46 -21.04
C LYS A 101 -18.42 -58.51 -22.45
N HIS A 102 -17.60 -58.38 -23.49
CA HIS A 102 -18.04 -58.32 -24.90
C HIS A 102 -19.03 -57.17 -25.15
N TRP A 103 -18.83 -56.03 -24.49
CA TRP A 103 -19.64 -54.83 -24.70
C TRP A 103 -19.17 -54.08 -25.95
N ASP A 104 -20.11 -53.55 -26.71
CA ASP A 104 -19.83 -52.72 -27.89
C ASP A 104 -19.69 -51.23 -27.49
N TYR A 105 -18.51 -50.91 -26.96
CA TYR A 105 -18.12 -49.55 -26.60
C TYR A 105 -16.88 -49.07 -27.38
N GLU A 106 -16.56 -49.72 -28.50
CA GLU A 106 -15.33 -49.49 -29.25
C GLU A 106 -15.24 -48.02 -29.73
N ASP A 107 -16.35 -47.48 -30.29
CA ASP A 107 -16.40 -46.12 -30.77
C ASP A 107 -16.23 -45.10 -29.63
N GLU A 108 -16.87 -45.30 -28.47
CA GLU A 108 -16.67 -44.45 -27.31
C GLU A 108 -15.25 -44.45 -26.80
N LEU A 109 -14.63 -45.63 -26.73
CA LEU A 109 -13.24 -45.78 -26.26
C LEU A 109 -12.25 -45.17 -27.25
N CYS A 110 -12.48 -45.29 -28.55
CA CYS A 110 -11.70 -44.59 -29.57
C CYS A 110 -11.80 -43.09 -29.43
N MET A 111 -12.99 -42.52 -29.21
CA MET A 111 -13.17 -41.07 -28.95
C MET A 111 -12.49 -40.63 -27.67
N ASN A 112 -12.59 -41.37 -26.55
CA ASN A 112 -11.91 -41.07 -25.29
C ASN A 112 -10.39 -41.08 -25.47
N ARG A 113 -9.81 -42.05 -26.19
CA ARG A 113 -8.37 -42.08 -26.49
C ARG A 113 -7.92 -40.93 -27.36
N SER A 114 -8.70 -40.60 -28.42
CA SER A 114 -8.42 -39.48 -29.31
C SER A 114 -8.41 -38.18 -28.54
N GLU A 115 -9.34 -37.96 -27.63
CA GLU A 115 -9.42 -36.78 -26.78
C GLU A 115 -8.13 -36.63 -25.93
N LEU A 116 -7.66 -37.71 -25.29
CA LEU A 116 -6.43 -37.73 -24.53
C LEU A 116 -5.18 -37.52 -25.40
N PHE A 117 -5.07 -38.23 -26.52
CA PHE A 117 -3.95 -38.06 -27.43
C PHE A 117 -3.83 -36.65 -27.99
N SER A 118 -4.98 -36.01 -28.25
CA SER A 118 -5.02 -34.60 -28.68
C SER A 118 -4.41 -33.68 -27.62
N THR A 119 -4.78 -33.83 -26.35
CA THR A 119 -4.24 -33.06 -25.20
C THR A 119 -2.74 -33.33 -24.99
N MET A 120 -2.33 -34.58 -25.20
CA MET A 120 -0.91 -34.96 -25.12
C MET A 120 -0.08 -34.53 -26.35
N GLY A 121 -0.73 -34.04 -27.41
CA GLY A 121 -0.08 -33.66 -28.65
C GLY A 121 0.25 -34.80 -29.58
N MET A 122 -0.29 -35.98 -29.33
CA MET A 122 -0.15 -37.18 -30.17
C MET A 122 -1.23 -37.17 -31.27
N TYR A 123 -1.12 -36.17 -32.18
CA TYR A 123 -2.19 -35.85 -33.13
C TYR A 123 -2.41 -36.96 -34.16
N LYS A 124 -1.34 -37.64 -34.57
CA LYS A 124 -1.44 -38.78 -35.52
C LYS A 124 -2.25 -39.90 -34.89
N GLU A 125 -1.91 -40.27 -33.67
CA GLU A 125 -2.61 -41.32 -32.91
C GLU A 125 -4.07 -40.92 -32.64
N ALA A 126 -4.33 -39.65 -32.37
CA ALA A 126 -5.69 -39.13 -32.19
C ALA A 126 -6.51 -39.25 -33.46
N ILE A 127 -5.95 -38.91 -34.63
CA ILE A 127 -6.59 -39.09 -35.95
C ILE A 127 -6.87 -40.58 -36.20
N ASP A 128 -5.86 -41.44 -36.01
CA ASP A 128 -5.99 -42.86 -36.25
C ASP A 128 -7.11 -43.53 -35.41
N MET A 129 -7.37 -42.97 -34.19
CA MET A 129 -8.51 -43.44 -33.39
C MET A 129 -9.86 -43.01 -33.98
N LEU A 130 -9.98 -41.78 -34.44
CA LEU A 130 -11.25 -41.25 -34.95
C LEU A 130 -11.57 -41.82 -36.36
N GLU A 131 -10.57 -42.11 -37.18
CA GLU A 131 -10.75 -42.72 -38.52
C GLU A 131 -11.32 -44.14 -38.47
N LYS A 132 -11.20 -44.84 -37.34
CA LYS A 132 -11.76 -46.17 -37.14
C LYS A 132 -13.29 -46.16 -36.98
N ILE A 133 -13.88 -45.01 -36.68
CA ILE A 133 -15.26 -44.86 -36.32
C ILE A 133 -16.12 -44.66 -37.57
N ASP A 134 -17.14 -45.46 -37.74
CA ASP A 134 -18.18 -45.26 -38.77
C ASP A 134 -19.24 -44.29 -38.25
N SER A 135 -19.10 -43.00 -38.62
CA SER A 135 -20.02 -41.96 -38.16
C SER A 135 -21.50 -42.19 -38.50
N LYS A 136 -21.81 -43.04 -39.49
CA LYS A 136 -23.20 -43.34 -39.89
C LYS A 136 -23.91 -44.22 -38.87
N LYS A 137 -23.19 -44.93 -38.03
CA LYS A 137 -23.72 -45.83 -36.98
C LYS A 137 -23.90 -45.14 -35.64
N LEU A 138 -23.37 -43.94 -35.50
CA LEU A 138 -23.37 -43.22 -34.24
C LEU A 138 -24.76 -42.68 -33.91
N SER A 139 -25.14 -42.77 -32.64
CA SER A 139 -26.30 -42.04 -32.10
C SER A 139 -26.02 -40.52 -32.15
N THR A 140 -27.08 -39.70 -32.05
CA THR A 140 -26.95 -38.24 -32.07
C THR A 140 -25.97 -37.75 -30.98
N SER A 141 -25.99 -38.33 -29.80
CA SER A 141 -25.07 -37.96 -28.71
C SER A 141 -23.60 -38.32 -29.01
N GLN A 142 -23.38 -39.51 -29.58
CA GLN A 142 -22.04 -39.91 -30.01
C GLN A 142 -21.56 -39.10 -31.21
N LEU A 143 -22.44 -38.75 -32.16
CA LEU A 143 -22.10 -37.91 -33.30
C LEU A 143 -21.71 -36.48 -32.89
N ARG A 144 -22.40 -35.91 -31.88
CA ARG A 144 -21.97 -34.65 -31.26
C ARG A 144 -20.53 -34.74 -30.68
N TYR A 145 -20.24 -35.82 -29.95
CA TYR A 145 -18.90 -36.04 -29.37
C TYR A 145 -17.86 -36.25 -30.47
N TYR A 146 -18.15 -37.06 -31.48
CA TYR A 146 -17.28 -37.32 -32.61
C TYR A 146 -16.91 -36.06 -33.39
N TYR A 147 -17.89 -35.25 -33.78
CA TYR A 147 -17.60 -33.99 -34.49
C TYR A 147 -16.90 -32.97 -33.59
N SER A 148 -17.22 -32.96 -32.30
CA SER A 148 -16.48 -32.12 -31.34
C SER A 148 -15.03 -32.50 -31.25
N MET A 149 -14.70 -33.79 -31.28
CA MET A 149 -13.31 -34.27 -31.27
C MET A 149 -12.56 -33.82 -32.55
N TRP A 150 -13.15 -34.01 -33.71
CA TRP A 150 -12.53 -33.54 -34.96
C TRP A 150 -12.33 -32.03 -35.00
N ASN A 151 -13.36 -31.28 -34.60
CA ASN A 151 -13.27 -29.83 -34.53
C ASN A 151 -12.12 -29.38 -33.60
N SER A 152 -12.05 -29.94 -32.39
CA SER A 152 -10.99 -29.61 -31.40
C SER A 152 -9.61 -30.03 -31.88
N LEU A 153 -9.46 -31.24 -32.42
CA LEU A 153 -8.20 -31.79 -32.89
C LEU A 153 -7.61 -30.96 -34.03
N TYR A 154 -8.41 -30.64 -35.06
CA TYR A 154 -7.92 -29.80 -36.15
C TYR A 154 -7.70 -28.35 -35.73
N GLY A 155 -8.48 -27.83 -34.78
CA GLY A 155 -8.21 -26.53 -34.15
C GLY A 155 -6.88 -26.50 -33.41
N LEU A 156 -6.53 -27.55 -32.66
CA LEU A 156 -5.23 -27.69 -32.00
C LEU A 156 -4.09 -27.78 -33.04
N ILE A 157 -4.23 -28.63 -34.06
CA ILE A 157 -3.22 -28.77 -35.12
C ILE A 157 -3.00 -27.43 -35.84
N ALA A 158 -4.08 -26.70 -36.17
CA ALA A 158 -3.99 -25.37 -36.76
C ALA A 158 -3.22 -24.39 -35.85
N GLY A 159 -3.53 -24.39 -34.54
CA GLY A 159 -2.88 -23.51 -33.56
C GLY A 159 -1.37 -23.73 -33.43
N TYR A 160 -0.89 -24.95 -33.71
CA TYR A 160 0.52 -25.32 -33.64
C TYR A 160 1.22 -25.45 -35.00
N SER A 161 0.51 -25.22 -36.12
CA SER A 161 1.07 -25.26 -37.47
C SER A 161 2.10 -24.14 -37.65
N LEU A 162 3.26 -24.50 -38.21
CA LEU A 162 4.37 -23.57 -38.42
C LEU A 162 4.10 -22.60 -39.57
N THR A 163 3.44 -23.08 -40.66
CA THR A 163 3.17 -22.25 -41.83
C THR A 163 1.72 -21.75 -41.82
N GLN A 164 1.53 -20.55 -42.37
CA GLN A 164 0.19 -19.96 -42.53
C GLN A 164 -0.71 -20.85 -43.39
N LYS A 165 -0.16 -21.43 -44.47
CA LYS A 165 -0.89 -22.30 -45.39
C LYS A 165 -1.44 -23.55 -44.67
N GLU A 166 -0.65 -24.23 -43.85
CA GLU A 166 -1.08 -25.37 -43.07
C GLU A 166 -2.13 -24.97 -42.04
N ARG A 167 -1.89 -23.86 -41.36
CA ARG A 167 -2.84 -23.30 -40.39
C ARG A 167 -4.21 -23.07 -41.01
N ASP A 168 -4.25 -22.46 -42.20
CA ASP A 168 -5.51 -22.16 -42.88
C ASP A 168 -6.23 -23.45 -43.28
N ILE A 169 -5.53 -24.48 -43.77
CA ILE A 169 -6.11 -25.79 -44.15
C ILE A 169 -6.74 -26.45 -42.94
N TYR A 170 -5.98 -26.58 -41.85
CA TYR A 170 -6.49 -27.25 -40.65
C TYR A 170 -7.59 -26.45 -39.97
N TYR A 171 -7.53 -25.14 -39.99
CA TYR A 171 -8.58 -24.27 -39.47
C TYR A 171 -9.87 -24.39 -40.29
N GLN A 172 -9.79 -24.48 -41.62
CA GLN A 172 -10.94 -24.75 -42.45
C GLN A 172 -11.55 -26.11 -42.16
N THR A 173 -10.75 -27.15 -41.97
CA THR A 173 -11.22 -28.47 -41.60
C THR A 173 -11.91 -28.47 -40.23
N SER A 174 -11.33 -27.81 -39.25
CA SER A 174 -11.94 -27.59 -37.92
C SER A 174 -13.30 -26.90 -38.07
N THR A 175 -13.36 -25.84 -38.88
CA THR A 175 -14.60 -25.09 -39.13
C THR A 175 -15.71 -25.97 -39.77
N MET A 176 -15.36 -26.85 -40.71
CA MET A 176 -16.31 -27.79 -41.33
C MET A 176 -16.94 -28.70 -40.27
N TYR A 177 -16.16 -29.27 -39.37
CA TYR A 177 -16.70 -30.10 -38.30
C TYR A 177 -17.52 -29.31 -37.27
N ARG A 178 -17.11 -28.09 -36.94
CA ARG A 178 -17.92 -27.19 -36.12
C ARG A 178 -19.29 -26.89 -36.78
N ASP A 179 -19.28 -26.59 -38.06
CA ASP A 179 -20.52 -26.29 -38.77
C ASP A 179 -21.46 -27.50 -38.83
N SER A 180 -20.90 -28.72 -38.85
CA SER A 180 -21.65 -29.99 -38.72
C SER A 180 -22.23 -30.19 -37.31
N LEU A 181 -21.70 -29.56 -36.28
CA LEU A 181 -22.21 -29.62 -34.90
C LEU A 181 -23.43 -28.73 -34.69
N ILE A 182 -23.52 -27.58 -35.34
CA ILE A 182 -24.59 -26.59 -35.07
C ILE A 182 -25.99 -27.18 -35.19
N PRO A 183 -26.35 -27.92 -36.28
CA PRO A 183 -27.68 -28.49 -36.41
C PRO A 183 -27.97 -29.60 -35.40
N LEU A 184 -26.98 -30.12 -34.71
CA LEU A 184 -27.14 -31.15 -33.69
C LEU A 184 -27.47 -30.59 -32.30
N TYR A 185 -27.35 -29.27 -32.11
CA TYR A 185 -27.64 -28.61 -30.85
C TYR A 185 -28.82 -27.64 -31.01
N SER A 186 -29.58 -27.46 -29.95
CA SER A 186 -30.66 -26.50 -29.84
C SER A 186 -30.26 -25.30 -28.95
N PRO A 187 -30.97 -24.16 -29.02
CA PRO A 187 -30.63 -22.96 -28.21
C PRO A 187 -30.81 -23.10 -26.70
N ASP A 188 -31.21 -24.27 -26.22
CA ASP A 188 -31.37 -24.61 -24.80
C ASP A 188 -30.05 -25.02 -24.11
N VAL A 189 -28.93 -25.00 -24.83
CA VAL A 189 -27.58 -25.29 -24.30
C VAL A 189 -26.57 -24.24 -24.73
N GLU A 190 -25.64 -23.90 -23.86
CA GLU A 190 -24.65 -22.82 -24.11
C GLU A 190 -23.74 -23.11 -25.30
N ILE A 191 -23.46 -24.40 -25.58
CA ILE A 191 -22.59 -24.79 -26.69
C ILE A 191 -23.13 -24.35 -28.06
N TYR A 192 -24.46 -24.26 -28.22
CA TYR A 192 -25.09 -23.75 -29.45
C TYR A 192 -24.60 -22.33 -29.78
N TYR A 193 -24.63 -21.43 -28.80
CA TYR A 193 -24.19 -20.04 -28.94
C TYR A 193 -22.69 -19.96 -29.20
N ARG A 194 -21.89 -20.79 -28.52
CA ARG A 194 -20.45 -20.85 -28.70
C ARG A 194 -20.07 -21.32 -30.11
N LEU A 195 -20.75 -22.31 -30.66
CA LEU A 195 -20.56 -22.79 -32.03
C LEU A 195 -20.92 -21.69 -33.05
N GLN A 196 -22.02 -20.97 -32.85
CA GLN A 196 -22.39 -19.83 -33.70
C GLN A 196 -21.34 -18.72 -33.62
N ALA A 197 -20.90 -18.33 -32.41
CA ALA A 197 -19.85 -17.33 -32.22
C ALA A 197 -18.56 -17.76 -32.93
N GLY A 198 -18.20 -19.04 -32.86
CA GLY A 198 -17.06 -19.60 -33.58
C GLY A 198 -17.19 -19.44 -35.11
N GLN A 199 -18.42 -19.53 -35.70
CA GLN A 199 -18.62 -19.22 -37.12
C GLN A 199 -18.36 -17.74 -37.42
N PHE A 200 -18.88 -16.84 -36.59
CA PHE A 200 -18.63 -15.39 -36.75
C PHE A 200 -17.13 -15.05 -36.63
N ILE A 201 -16.43 -15.62 -35.64
CA ILE A 201 -14.99 -15.44 -35.49
C ILE A 201 -14.24 -15.93 -36.73
N ALA A 202 -14.59 -17.08 -37.28
CA ALA A 202 -13.98 -17.61 -38.50
C ALA A 202 -14.15 -16.71 -39.71
N ARG A 203 -15.27 -15.98 -39.79
CA ARG A 203 -15.61 -15.00 -40.84
C ARG A 203 -15.08 -13.60 -40.52
N LYS A 204 -14.36 -13.42 -39.39
CA LYS A 204 -13.90 -12.14 -38.86
C LYS A 204 -15.04 -11.16 -38.51
N ALA A 205 -16.22 -11.66 -38.30
CA ALA A 205 -17.41 -10.93 -37.82
C ALA A 205 -17.41 -10.92 -36.29
N TYR A 206 -16.39 -10.22 -35.70
CA TYR A 206 -16.09 -10.31 -34.29
C TYR A 206 -17.15 -9.67 -33.40
N GLN A 207 -17.79 -8.56 -33.86
CA GLN A 207 -18.86 -7.91 -33.08
C GLN A 207 -20.06 -8.81 -32.96
N GLU A 208 -20.45 -9.46 -34.04
CA GLU A 208 -21.56 -10.42 -34.06
C GLU A 208 -21.28 -11.62 -33.13
N ALA A 209 -20.01 -12.06 -33.07
CA ALA A 209 -19.58 -13.08 -32.11
C ALA A 209 -19.76 -12.62 -30.66
N VAL A 210 -19.37 -11.37 -30.34
CA VAL A 210 -19.58 -10.79 -29.01
C VAL A 210 -21.07 -10.72 -28.67
N ASP A 211 -21.91 -10.28 -29.61
CA ASP A 211 -23.36 -10.12 -29.38
C ASP A 211 -24.03 -11.47 -29.10
N VAL A 212 -23.68 -12.50 -29.86
CA VAL A 212 -24.17 -13.86 -29.65
C VAL A 212 -23.69 -14.41 -28.28
N LEU A 213 -22.43 -14.27 -27.94
CA LEU A 213 -21.91 -14.77 -26.66
C LEU A 213 -22.49 -14.04 -25.45
N LYS A 214 -22.81 -12.76 -25.59
CA LYS A 214 -23.50 -11.98 -24.54
C LYS A 214 -24.97 -12.27 -24.44
N SER A 215 -25.58 -12.83 -25.48
CA SER A 215 -27.00 -13.24 -25.47
C SER A 215 -27.23 -14.63 -24.85
N VAL A 216 -26.16 -15.34 -24.43
CA VAL A 216 -26.32 -16.64 -23.74
C VAL A 216 -27.12 -16.44 -22.45
N PRO A 217 -28.26 -17.16 -22.30
CA PRO A 217 -29.05 -17.08 -21.08
C PRO A 217 -28.25 -17.41 -19.83
N ALA A 218 -28.45 -16.65 -18.76
CA ALA A 218 -27.70 -16.82 -17.53
C ALA A 218 -27.89 -18.22 -16.91
N GLU A 219 -29.06 -18.82 -17.12
CA GLU A 219 -29.42 -20.16 -16.64
C GLU A 219 -28.58 -21.27 -17.28
N LEU A 220 -28.01 -21.01 -18.46
CA LEU A 220 -27.16 -21.95 -19.19
C LEU A 220 -25.67 -21.83 -18.77
N LEU A 221 -25.33 -20.79 -17.99
CA LEU A 221 -23.98 -20.51 -17.58
C LEU A 221 -23.67 -21.11 -16.20
N GLU A 222 -23.30 -22.38 -16.18
CA GLU A 222 -22.95 -23.11 -14.96
C GLU A 222 -21.56 -23.74 -15.05
N GLY A 223 -20.85 -23.79 -13.93
CA GLY A 223 -19.57 -24.48 -13.82
C GLY A 223 -18.55 -24.01 -14.87
N HIS A 224 -18.03 -24.95 -15.67
CA HIS A 224 -17.01 -24.65 -16.68
C HIS A 224 -17.52 -23.83 -17.87
N SER A 225 -18.84 -23.87 -18.18
CA SER A 225 -19.39 -23.11 -19.31
C SER A 225 -19.14 -21.61 -19.21
N ILE A 226 -19.15 -21.07 -17.99
CA ILE A 226 -18.79 -19.66 -17.72
C ILE A 226 -17.37 -19.34 -18.23
N GLY A 227 -16.42 -20.23 -17.97
CA GLY A 227 -15.01 -20.09 -18.40
C GLY A 227 -14.87 -20.19 -19.90
N LEU A 228 -15.58 -21.14 -20.53
CA LEU A 228 -15.53 -21.36 -21.98
C LEU A 228 -16.13 -20.18 -22.75
N VAL A 229 -17.31 -19.68 -22.35
CA VAL A 229 -17.92 -18.48 -22.96
C VAL A 229 -17.03 -17.25 -22.75
N ALA A 230 -16.42 -17.10 -21.58
CA ALA A 230 -15.46 -16.02 -21.34
C ALA A 230 -14.25 -16.13 -22.25
N PHE A 231 -13.71 -17.33 -22.47
CA PHE A 231 -12.59 -17.53 -23.39
C PHE A 231 -12.97 -17.19 -24.84
N ASP A 232 -14.15 -17.61 -25.30
CA ASP A 232 -14.63 -17.28 -26.65
C ASP A 232 -14.86 -15.77 -26.81
N LEU A 233 -15.37 -15.06 -25.77
CA LEU A 233 -15.46 -13.60 -25.75
C LEU A 233 -14.08 -12.95 -25.84
N SER A 234 -13.08 -13.47 -25.12
CA SER A 234 -11.72 -12.94 -25.22
C SER A 234 -11.16 -13.03 -26.63
N THR A 235 -11.45 -14.14 -27.33
CA THR A 235 -11.02 -14.34 -28.72
C THR A 235 -11.72 -13.36 -29.68
N ALA A 236 -13.00 -13.08 -29.47
CA ALA A 236 -13.71 -12.09 -30.24
C ALA A 236 -13.16 -10.66 -30.01
N TYR A 237 -12.86 -10.30 -28.76
CA TYR A 237 -12.26 -9.00 -28.43
C TYR A 237 -10.82 -8.86 -28.92
N GLU A 238 -10.02 -9.94 -28.93
CA GLU A 238 -8.71 -10.00 -29.60
C GLU A 238 -8.86 -9.59 -31.09
N GLY A 239 -9.88 -10.15 -31.78
CA GLY A 239 -10.18 -9.82 -33.17
C GLY A 239 -10.63 -8.37 -33.39
N LEU A 240 -11.31 -7.76 -32.42
CA LEU A 240 -11.69 -6.33 -32.41
C LEU A 240 -10.53 -5.41 -32.04
N GLY A 241 -9.43 -5.92 -31.52
CA GLY A 241 -8.30 -5.14 -31.02
C GLY A 241 -8.55 -4.46 -29.67
N ASP A 242 -9.61 -4.83 -28.96
CA ASP A 242 -9.92 -4.36 -27.61
C ASP A 242 -9.17 -5.20 -26.56
N THR A 243 -7.89 -4.88 -26.38
CA THR A 243 -6.99 -5.61 -25.48
C THR A 243 -7.48 -5.59 -24.03
N GLU A 244 -8.21 -4.57 -23.61
CA GLU A 244 -8.68 -4.47 -22.23
C GLU A 244 -9.82 -5.45 -21.95
N GLN A 245 -10.79 -5.53 -22.85
CA GLN A 245 -11.85 -6.53 -22.76
C GLN A 245 -11.30 -7.95 -22.97
N GLU A 246 -10.35 -8.13 -23.86
CA GLU A 246 -9.65 -9.40 -24.03
C GLU A 246 -9.04 -9.87 -22.71
N MET A 247 -8.26 -9.01 -22.04
CA MET A 247 -7.65 -9.32 -20.75
C MET A 247 -8.69 -9.60 -19.66
N TYR A 248 -9.78 -8.83 -19.62
CA TYR A 248 -10.87 -9.03 -18.67
C TYR A 248 -11.49 -10.43 -18.80
N TYR A 249 -11.82 -10.83 -20.02
CA TYR A 249 -12.45 -12.12 -20.26
C TYR A 249 -11.48 -13.30 -20.14
N LEU A 250 -10.20 -13.11 -20.49
CA LEU A 250 -9.15 -14.10 -20.18
C LEU A 250 -8.99 -14.31 -18.68
N ALA A 251 -9.01 -13.23 -17.89
CA ALA A 251 -8.94 -13.33 -16.43
C ALA A 251 -10.16 -14.07 -15.86
N LYS A 252 -11.37 -13.75 -16.37
CA LYS A 252 -12.61 -14.43 -15.98
C LYS A 252 -12.56 -15.93 -16.30
N SER A 253 -12.11 -16.32 -17.49
CA SER A 253 -11.93 -17.71 -17.89
C SER A 253 -10.91 -18.42 -16.97
N ALA A 254 -9.73 -17.82 -16.76
CA ALA A 254 -8.70 -18.39 -15.91
C ALA A 254 -9.15 -18.59 -14.45
N ILE A 255 -9.98 -17.68 -13.91
CA ILE A 255 -10.56 -17.84 -12.56
C ILE A 255 -11.44 -19.09 -12.50
N VAL A 256 -12.24 -19.35 -13.51
CA VAL A 256 -13.12 -20.53 -13.56
C VAL A 256 -12.28 -21.81 -13.66
N ASP A 257 -11.31 -21.84 -14.57
CA ASP A 257 -10.44 -23.00 -14.77
C ASP A 257 -9.70 -23.36 -13.48
N LEU A 258 -9.09 -22.37 -12.82
CA LEU A 258 -8.36 -22.58 -11.57
C LEU A 258 -9.26 -23.04 -10.42
N LYS A 259 -10.48 -22.48 -10.30
CA LYS A 259 -11.46 -22.89 -9.27
C LYS A 259 -11.96 -24.32 -9.47
N LEU A 260 -12.03 -24.79 -10.72
CA LEU A 260 -12.39 -26.16 -11.08
C LEU A 260 -11.19 -27.11 -11.12
N SER A 261 -10.00 -26.61 -10.81
CA SER A 261 -8.72 -27.33 -10.91
C SER A 261 -8.51 -27.94 -12.28
N ILE A 262 -8.92 -27.25 -13.33
CA ILE A 262 -8.53 -27.58 -14.71
C ILE A 262 -7.07 -27.18 -14.86
N LYS A 263 -6.23 -28.07 -15.37
CA LYS A 263 -4.78 -27.83 -15.51
C LYS A 263 -4.36 -27.64 -16.98
N GLU A 264 -5.20 -28.05 -17.91
CA GLU A 264 -5.03 -27.84 -19.34
C GLU A 264 -5.88 -26.65 -19.78
N TYR A 265 -5.32 -25.43 -19.68
CA TYR A 265 -5.98 -24.18 -20.04
C TYR A 265 -5.05 -23.24 -20.84
N ILE A 266 -5.66 -22.33 -21.62
CA ILE A 266 -4.93 -21.33 -22.43
C ILE A 266 -5.02 -19.94 -21.81
N ALA A 267 -6.13 -19.61 -21.16
CA ALA A 267 -6.49 -18.27 -20.77
C ALA A 267 -5.42 -17.57 -19.91
N LEU A 268 -4.88 -18.26 -18.90
CA LEU A 268 -3.88 -17.70 -18.01
C LEU A 268 -2.55 -17.42 -18.73
N HIS A 269 -2.14 -18.28 -19.66
CA HIS A 269 -0.93 -18.09 -20.45
C HIS A 269 -1.06 -16.89 -21.40
N LYS A 270 -2.17 -16.80 -22.15
CA LYS A 270 -2.42 -15.63 -23.04
C LYS A 270 -2.47 -14.33 -22.23
N LEU A 271 -3.17 -14.34 -21.11
CA LEU A 271 -3.23 -13.19 -20.19
C LEU A 271 -1.84 -12.79 -19.68
N ALA A 272 -1.01 -13.76 -19.31
CA ALA A 272 0.37 -13.48 -18.86
C ALA A 272 1.19 -12.76 -19.93
N TYR A 273 1.03 -13.15 -21.19
CA TYR A 273 1.71 -12.50 -22.31
C TYR A 273 1.23 -11.07 -22.54
N LEU A 274 -0.10 -10.82 -22.49
CA LEU A 274 -0.67 -9.48 -22.60
C LEU A 274 -0.24 -8.57 -21.45
N LEU A 275 -0.24 -9.08 -20.22
CA LEU A 275 0.26 -8.35 -19.05
C LEU A 275 1.73 -7.95 -19.21
N TYR A 276 2.55 -8.86 -19.76
CA TYR A 276 3.94 -8.52 -20.09
C TYR A 276 4.04 -7.37 -21.09
N GLN A 277 3.24 -7.39 -22.16
CA GLN A 277 3.19 -6.31 -23.14
C GLN A 277 2.74 -4.97 -22.53
N GLN A 278 1.84 -4.99 -21.56
CA GLN A 278 1.40 -3.82 -20.80
C GLN A 278 2.38 -3.39 -19.71
N GLY A 279 3.47 -4.13 -19.49
CA GLY A 279 4.49 -3.80 -18.50
C GLY A 279 4.19 -4.29 -17.08
N ASP A 280 3.11 -5.07 -16.87
CA ASP A 280 2.82 -5.76 -15.59
C ASP A 280 3.62 -7.06 -15.49
N ILE A 281 4.94 -6.91 -15.40
CA ILE A 281 5.90 -8.03 -15.45
C ILE A 281 5.69 -8.99 -14.27
N GLU A 282 5.28 -8.48 -13.13
CA GLU A 282 5.11 -9.28 -11.91
C GLU A 282 3.95 -10.28 -12.05
N ARG A 283 2.76 -9.80 -12.47
CA ARG A 283 1.64 -10.69 -12.74
C ARG A 283 1.92 -11.60 -13.94
N ALA A 284 2.54 -11.08 -14.99
CA ALA A 284 2.92 -11.87 -16.15
C ALA A 284 3.77 -13.08 -15.75
N TYR A 285 4.82 -12.87 -14.96
CA TYR A 285 5.69 -13.92 -14.47
C TYR A 285 4.95 -14.91 -13.54
N LYS A 286 4.17 -14.39 -12.58
CA LYS A 286 3.38 -15.20 -11.64
C LYS A 286 2.40 -16.14 -12.37
N TYR A 287 1.66 -15.61 -13.35
CA TYR A 287 0.66 -16.36 -14.09
C TYR A 287 1.29 -17.35 -15.07
N LEU A 288 2.39 -16.95 -15.69
CA LEU A 288 3.14 -17.84 -16.59
C LEU A 288 3.72 -19.05 -15.85
N ASN A 289 4.34 -18.81 -14.68
CA ASN A 289 4.85 -19.91 -13.84
C ASN A 289 3.74 -20.84 -13.38
N ARG A 290 2.59 -20.29 -13.04
CA ARG A 290 1.44 -21.11 -12.66
C ARG A 290 0.96 -21.96 -13.84
N SER A 291 0.82 -21.36 -15.01
CA SER A 291 0.40 -22.05 -16.22
C SER A 291 1.38 -23.17 -16.62
N MET A 292 2.69 -22.91 -16.50
CA MET A 292 3.72 -23.93 -16.76
C MET A 292 3.63 -25.09 -15.75
N ALA A 293 3.52 -24.78 -14.46
CA ALA A 293 3.42 -25.80 -13.43
C ALA A 293 2.19 -26.71 -13.65
N ASP A 294 1.06 -26.14 -14.03
CA ASP A 294 -0.17 -26.89 -14.30
C ASP A 294 -0.07 -27.70 -15.58
N ALA A 295 0.51 -27.18 -16.65
CA ALA A 295 0.72 -27.90 -17.90
C ALA A 295 1.66 -29.11 -17.70
N VAL A 296 2.72 -28.97 -16.91
CA VAL A 296 3.64 -30.06 -16.55
C VAL A 296 2.93 -31.09 -15.68
N PHE A 297 2.18 -30.67 -14.67
CA PHE A 297 1.43 -31.57 -13.79
C PHE A 297 0.38 -32.39 -14.56
N CYS A 298 -0.32 -31.75 -15.49
CA CYS A 298 -1.33 -32.39 -16.33
C CYS A 298 -0.72 -33.33 -17.40
N ASN A 299 0.57 -33.25 -17.67
CA ASN A 299 1.26 -33.84 -18.83
C ASN A 299 0.72 -33.31 -20.18
N ALA A 300 0.27 -32.05 -20.21
CA ALA A 300 -0.17 -31.36 -21.42
C ALA A 300 1.05 -30.84 -22.20
N ARG A 301 1.76 -31.75 -22.91
CA ARG A 301 3.09 -31.49 -23.52
C ARG A 301 3.08 -30.29 -24.48
N PHE A 302 2.09 -30.18 -25.36
CA PHE A 302 2.02 -29.06 -26.28
C PHE A 302 1.74 -27.73 -25.61
N ARG A 303 0.95 -27.75 -24.53
CA ARG A 303 0.75 -26.56 -23.72
C ARG A 303 2.06 -26.10 -23.08
N ALA A 304 2.82 -27.03 -22.51
CA ALA A 304 4.14 -26.74 -21.98
C ALA A 304 5.09 -26.17 -23.06
N ILE A 305 5.12 -26.74 -24.26
CA ILE A 305 5.91 -26.22 -25.39
C ILE A 305 5.48 -24.81 -25.77
N SER A 306 4.18 -24.54 -25.90
CA SER A 306 3.66 -23.20 -26.22
C SER A 306 4.10 -22.16 -25.18
N ILE A 307 4.07 -22.50 -23.91
CA ILE A 307 4.51 -21.63 -22.82
C ILE A 307 6.03 -21.38 -22.91
N THR A 308 6.84 -22.37 -23.30
CA THR A 308 8.30 -22.22 -23.40
C THR A 308 8.74 -21.17 -24.45
N GLN A 309 7.89 -20.80 -25.39
CA GLN A 309 8.20 -19.74 -26.34
C GLN A 309 8.22 -18.34 -25.70
N SER A 310 7.31 -18.07 -24.80
CA SER A 310 7.21 -16.78 -24.09
C SER A 310 7.97 -16.77 -22.75
N TYR A 311 8.23 -17.96 -22.17
CA TYR A 311 8.83 -18.11 -20.85
C TYR A 311 10.19 -17.40 -20.70
N PRO A 312 11.18 -17.59 -21.61
CA PRO A 312 12.49 -16.96 -21.43
C PRO A 312 12.42 -15.43 -21.42
N ILE A 313 11.54 -14.87 -22.26
CA ILE A 313 11.40 -13.42 -22.42
C ILE A 313 10.82 -12.82 -21.13
N ILE A 314 9.76 -13.41 -20.60
CA ILE A 314 9.08 -12.94 -19.39
C ILE A 314 9.95 -13.19 -18.14
N ASP A 315 10.61 -14.35 -18.05
CA ASP A 315 11.53 -14.69 -16.96
C ASP A 315 12.73 -13.72 -16.94
N GLN A 316 13.33 -13.44 -18.09
CA GLN A 316 14.42 -12.47 -18.19
C GLN A 316 13.98 -11.07 -17.78
N ALA A 317 12.81 -10.60 -18.24
CA ALA A 317 12.26 -9.31 -17.86
C ALA A 317 11.99 -9.23 -16.36
N TYR A 318 11.46 -10.29 -15.77
CA TYR A 318 11.24 -10.38 -14.31
C TYR A 318 12.55 -10.36 -13.53
N ARG A 319 13.56 -11.13 -13.96
CA ARG A 319 14.89 -11.14 -13.33
C ARG A 319 15.55 -9.78 -13.35
N ILE A 320 15.48 -9.08 -14.50
CA ILE A 320 16.02 -7.72 -14.64
C ILE A 320 15.29 -6.77 -13.68
N LYS A 321 13.95 -6.79 -13.67
CA LYS A 321 13.14 -5.96 -12.77
C LYS A 321 13.46 -6.26 -11.31
N SER A 322 13.48 -7.53 -10.92
CA SER A 322 13.78 -7.98 -9.56
C SER A 322 15.20 -7.58 -9.11
N ALA A 323 16.18 -7.69 -10.01
CA ALA A 323 17.56 -7.24 -9.76
C ALA A 323 17.61 -5.72 -9.53
N GLN A 324 16.92 -4.94 -10.36
CA GLN A 324 16.82 -3.48 -10.20
C GLN A 324 16.17 -3.09 -8.87
N GLU A 325 15.07 -3.75 -8.49
CA GLU A 325 14.40 -3.52 -7.20
C GLU A 325 15.30 -3.88 -6.02
N LEU A 326 16.04 -4.99 -6.12
CA LEU A 326 17.01 -5.39 -5.10
C LEU A 326 18.15 -4.39 -4.97
N GLN A 327 18.72 -3.92 -6.09
CA GLN A 327 19.74 -2.88 -6.11
C GLN A 327 19.24 -1.58 -5.48
N LEU A 328 18.03 -1.13 -5.85
CA LEU A 328 17.42 0.06 -5.26
C LEU A 328 17.23 -0.09 -3.74
N ARG A 329 16.75 -1.25 -3.29
CA ARG A 329 16.61 -1.56 -1.87
C ARG A 329 17.95 -1.56 -1.14
N GLN A 330 19.01 -2.11 -1.75
CA GLN A 330 20.38 -2.07 -1.20
C GLN A 330 20.91 -0.64 -1.09
N ILE A 331 20.68 0.19 -2.13
CA ILE A 331 21.06 1.61 -2.11
C ILE A 331 20.34 2.35 -0.99
N LEU A 332 19.01 2.16 -0.86
CA LEU A 332 18.22 2.79 0.20
C LEU A 332 18.66 2.34 1.60
N MET A 333 18.97 1.05 1.78
CA MET A 333 19.51 0.54 3.03
C MET A 333 20.91 1.14 3.35
N SER A 334 21.77 1.26 2.34
CA SER A 334 23.11 1.86 2.51
C SER A 334 23.01 3.34 2.88
N ILE A 335 22.10 4.10 2.26
CA ILE A 335 21.82 5.51 2.60
C ILE A 335 21.28 5.60 4.03
N SER A 336 20.31 4.75 4.39
CA SER A 336 19.75 4.70 5.75
C SER A 336 20.82 4.40 6.80
N LEU A 337 21.71 3.44 6.53
CA LEU A 337 22.82 3.11 7.39
C LEU A 337 23.79 4.30 7.53
N GLY A 338 24.12 4.96 6.41
CA GLY A 338 24.97 6.15 6.41
C GLY A 338 24.39 7.30 7.24
N VAL A 339 23.08 7.57 7.09
CA VAL A 339 22.36 8.58 7.90
C VAL A 339 22.37 8.19 9.38
N SER A 340 22.15 6.90 9.70
CA SER A 340 22.16 6.41 11.07
C SER A 340 23.56 6.58 11.73
N LEU A 341 24.63 6.29 10.99
CA LEU A 341 26.00 6.48 11.46
C LEU A 341 26.31 7.96 11.68
N LEU A 342 25.87 8.85 10.78
CA LEU A 342 26.01 10.30 10.95
C LEU A 342 25.26 10.80 12.19
N LEU A 343 24.04 10.32 12.43
CA LEU A 343 23.27 10.66 13.63
C LEU A 343 23.97 10.18 14.92
N ILE A 344 24.50 8.94 14.91
CA ILE A 344 25.29 8.42 16.03
C ILE A 344 26.54 9.29 16.25
N GLY A 345 27.27 9.64 15.19
CA GLY A 345 28.41 10.54 15.25
C GLY A 345 28.05 11.92 15.82
N MET A 346 26.90 12.46 15.41
CA MET A 346 26.38 13.73 15.91
C MET A 346 26.04 13.65 17.41
N VAL A 347 25.37 12.57 17.84
CA VAL A 347 25.06 12.33 19.26
C VAL A 347 26.31 12.20 20.08
N LEU A 348 27.31 11.44 19.59
CA LEU A 348 28.60 11.31 20.26
C LEU A 348 29.38 12.66 20.33
N TYR A 349 29.29 13.45 19.25
CA TYR A 349 29.88 14.80 19.24
C TYR A 349 29.19 15.71 20.26
N ILE A 350 27.85 15.73 20.27
CA ILE A 350 27.06 16.50 21.25
C ILE A 350 27.39 16.03 22.68
N TYR A 351 27.46 14.71 22.91
CA TYR A 351 27.83 14.15 24.21
C TYR A 351 29.21 14.58 24.66
N ARG A 352 30.20 14.57 23.75
CA ARG A 352 31.55 15.07 24.03
C ARG A 352 31.55 16.58 24.34
N GLN A 353 30.79 17.37 23.59
CA GLN A 353 30.65 18.81 23.85
C GLN A 353 29.98 19.08 25.20
N MET A 354 28.92 18.33 25.53
CA MET A 354 28.27 18.42 26.83
C MET A 354 29.21 18.03 27.99
N ARG A 355 30.05 17.00 27.83
CA ARG A 355 31.09 16.66 28.83
C ARG A 355 32.09 17.78 29.00
N LYS A 356 32.63 18.36 27.91
CA LYS A 356 33.52 19.51 27.97
C LYS A 356 32.87 20.70 28.67
N LEU A 357 31.62 20.97 28.33
CA LEU A 357 30.84 22.04 28.95
C LEU A 357 30.60 21.78 30.45
N LYS A 358 30.34 20.51 30.82
CA LYS A 358 30.19 20.12 32.25
C LYS A 358 31.49 20.29 33.04
N VAL A 359 32.63 19.89 32.46
CA VAL A 359 33.95 20.10 33.08
C VAL A 359 34.26 21.60 33.19
N ALA A 360 34.06 22.34 32.11
CA ALA A 360 34.26 23.80 32.12
C ALA A 360 33.36 24.52 33.15
N ARG A 361 32.08 24.04 33.29
CA ARG A 361 31.16 24.52 34.33
C ARG A 361 31.67 24.18 35.76
N LEU A 362 32.19 22.98 35.95
CA LEU A 362 32.75 22.56 37.24
C LEU A 362 34.03 23.36 37.58
N ASP A 363 34.89 23.58 36.59
CA ASP A 363 36.08 24.40 36.77
C ASP A 363 35.73 25.88 37.01
N LEU A 364 34.71 26.39 36.28
CA LEU A 364 34.15 27.72 36.50
C LEU A 364 33.51 27.84 37.90
N SER A 365 32.83 26.76 38.35
CA SER A 365 32.25 26.70 39.70
C SER A 365 33.34 26.69 40.78
N LYS A 366 34.39 25.89 40.60
CA LYS A 366 35.55 25.88 41.51
C LYS A 366 36.29 27.21 41.52
N MET A 367 36.48 27.80 40.33
CA MET A 367 37.09 29.12 40.22
C MET A 367 36.21 30.21 40.82
N ASN A 368 34.84 30.07 40.67
CA ASN A 368 33.91 30.93 41.35
C ASN A 368 33.95 30.76 42.89
N GLU A 369 34.05 29.52 43.38
CA GLU A 369 34.24 29.28 44.83
C GLU A 369 35.56 29.87 45.34
N GLN A 370 36.64 29.74 44.58
CA GLN A 370 37.92 30.37 44.92
C GLN A 370 37.84 31.89 44.84
N LEU A 371 37.22 32.43 43.79
CA LEU A 371 36.94 33.87 43.66
C LEU A 371 36.02 34.37 44.75
N GLN A 372 35.01 33.60 45.14
CA GLN A 372 34.12 33.92 46.25
C GLN A 372 34.91 33.89 47.59
N HIS A 373 35.83 32.94 47.74
CA HIS A 373 36.69 32.90 48.94
C HIS A 373 37.64 34.10 49.00
N VAL A 374 38.29 34.42 47.89
CA VAL A 374 39.15 35.59 47.75
C VAL A 374 38.39 36.92 47.89
N ASN A 375 37.20 36.96 47.23
CA ASN A 375 36.29 38.09 47.38
C ASN A 375 35.71 38.20 48.80
N LYS A 376 35.47 37.08 49.51
CA LYS A 376 35.02 37.13 50.89
C LYS A 376 36.10 37.70 51.85
N GLN A 377 37.38 37.50 51.51
CA GLN A 377 38.47 38.18 52.20
C GLN A 377 38.56 39.65 51.79
N LEU A 378 38.36 39.99 50.51
CA LEU A 378 38.22 41.38 50.04
C LEU A 378 36.90 42.04 50.51
N TYR A 379 35.84 41.23 50.67
CA TYR A 379 34.49 41.66 51.09
C TYR A 379 34.49 42.14 52.56
N LYS A 380 35.31 41.56 53.38
CA LYS A 380 35.52 42.12 54.75
C LYS A 380 35.97 43.56 54.71
N VAL A 381 36.54 44.02 53.58
CA VAL A 381 37.07 45.39 53.41
C VAL A 381 36.11 46.30 52.60
N ASN A 382 35.20 45.71 51.79
CA ASN A 382 34.33 46.49 50.88
C ASN A 382 32.89 46.04 50.90
N GLN A 383 32.36 45.62 52.05
CA GLN A 383 31.05 44.92 52.16
C GLN A 383 29.82 45.71 51.74
N GLU A 384 29.88 47.06 51.74
CA GLU A 384 28.68 47.88 51.41
C GLU A 384 28.54 48.23 49.92
N LEU A 385 29.63 48.19 49.15
CA LEU A 385 29.59 48.61 47.75
C LEU A 385 29.33 47.47 46.75
N SER A 386 29.66 46.24 47.15
CA SER A 386 29.69 45.09 46.23
C SER A 386 28.29 44.42 46.03
N SER A 387 27.44 44.41 47.06
CA SER A 387 26.17 43.70 47.01
C SER A 387 25.19 44.30 45.99
N ALA A 388 25.14 45.61 45.83
CA ALA A 388 24.28 46.29 44.88
C ALA A 388 24.68 46.11 43.40
N ASN A 389 26.01 45.87 43.15
CA ASN A 389 26.52 45.65 41.79
C ASN A 389 26.34 44.20 41.29
N LEU A 390 26.41 43.22 42.18
CA LEU A 390 26.26 41.81 41.80
C LEU A 390 24.81 41.53 41.33
N ILE A 391 23.81 42.02 42.07
CA ILE A 391 22.39 41.90 41.75
C ILE A 391 22.09 42.55 40.40
N LYS A 392 22.74 43.64 40.08
CA LYS A 392 22.58 44.37 38.83
C LYS A 392 23.12 43.59 37.61
N GLN A 393 24.21 42.82 37.78
CA GLN A 393 24.83 42.05 36.70
C GLN A 393 24.02 40.80 36.33
N GLU A 394 23.59 40.02 37.29
CA GLU A 394 22.72 38.85 37.05
C GLU A 394 21.38 39.24 36.40
N TYR A 395 20.85 40.40 36.82
CA TYR A 395 19.62 40.93 36.29
C TYR A 395 19.73 41.29 34.80
N ILE A 396 20.87 41.85 34.38
CA ILE A 396 21.15 42.22 32.99
C ILE A 396 21.28 40.98 32.10
N VAL A 397 22.00 39.96 32.59
CA VAL A 397 22.19 38.70 31.83
C VAL A 397 20.84 38.01 31.61
N HIS A 398 20.05 37.86 32.65
CA HIS A 398 18.70 37.29 32.54
C HIS A 398 17.80 38.08 31.58
N TYR A 399 17.94 39.41 31.58
CA TYR A 399 17.15 40.25 30.68
C TYR A 399 17.55 40.11 29.21
N LEU A 400 18.87 39.90 28.95
CA LEU A 400 19.39 39.66 27.59
C LEU A 400 18.93 38.29 27.06
N ASP A 401 18.93 37.26 27.88
CA ASP A 401 18.42 35.91 27.51
C ASP A 401 16.93 35.96 27.19
N GLN A 402 16.13 36.67 27.98
CA GLN A 402 14.72 36.92 27.71
C GLN A 402 14.52 37.66 26.38
N CYS A 403 15.34 38.67 26.09
CA CYS A 403 15.26 39.40 24.82
C CYS A 403 15.55 38.48 23.62
N THR A 404 16.57 37.62 23.72
CA THR A 404 16.93 36.65 22.65
C THR A 404 15.77 35.68 22.38
N MET A 405 15.18 35.11 23.43
CA MET A 405 14.04 34.24 23.32
C MET A 405 12.81 34.92 22.66
N TYR A 406 12.62 36.23 22.92
CA TYR A 406 11.55 36.99 22.27
C TYR A 406 11.83 37.22 20.77
N LEU A 407 13.08 37.44 20.39
CA LEU A 407 13.47 37.58 18.98
C LEU A 407 13.21 36.29 18.22
N ASP A 408 13.56 35.14 18.77
CA ASP A 408 13.31 33.83 18.17
C ASP A 408 11.79 33.57 17.97
N LYS A 409 10.98 33.93 18.94
CA LYS A 409 9.52 33.80 18.85
C LYS A 409 8.91 34.70 17.77
N MET A 410 9.39 35.94 17.65
CA MET A 410 8.95 36.86 16.59
C MET A 410 9.34 36.34 15.21
N GLU A 411 10.54 35.77 15.07
CA GLU A 411 11.01 35.19 13.81
C GLU A 411 10.15 33.98 13.42
N ASN A 412 9.82 33.10 14.35
CA ASN A 412 8.94 31.95 14.10
C ASN A 412 7.52 32.41 13.72
N TYR A 413 7.00 33.45 14.36
CA TYR A 413 5.71 34.03 13.99
C TYR A 413 5.76 34.64 12.58
N ARG A 414 6.81 35.37 12.23
CA ARG A 414 7.03 35.89 10.88
C ARG A 414 7.04 34.76 9.84
N ARG A 415 7.80 33.67 10.10
CA ARG A 415 7.84 32.50 9.21
C ARG A 415 6.49 31.83 9.03
N SER A 416 5.69 31.76 10.09
CA SER A 416 4.34 31.21 9.99
C SER A 416 3.44 32.04 9.10
N LEU A 417 3.52 33.36 9.17
CA LEU A 417 2.81 34.28 8.29
C LEU A 417 3.28 34.20 6.83
N GLU A 418 4.59 34.04 6.63
CA GLU A 418 5.20 33.86 5.30
C GLU A 418 4.71 32.58 4.64
N ASN A 419 4.66 31.47 5.38
CA ASN A 419 4.14 30.20 4.89
C ASN A 419 2.65 30.29 4.49
N LEU A 420 1.85 31.01 5.27
CA LEU A 420 0.45 31.28 4.93
C LEU A 420 0.31 32.19 3.69
N SER A 421 1.27 33.09 3.47
CA SER A 421 1.35 33.92 2.27
C SER A 421 1.68 33.11 1.03
N ILE A 422 2.65 32.20 1.13
CA ILE A 422 3.09 31.31 0.03
C ILE A 422 2.00 30.32 -0.37
N SER A 423 1.25 29.81 0.60
CA SER A 423 0.12 28.90 0.37
C SER A 423 -1.10 29.56 -0.29
N LYS A 424 -1.06 30.89 -0.53
CA LYS A 424 -2.15 31.70 -1.07
C LYS A 424 -3.47 31.64 -0.28
N ASP A 425 -3.43 31.16 0.95
CA ASP A 425 -4.60 31.21 1.86
C ASP A 425 -4.71 32.60 2.51
N LEU A 426 -5.16 33.55 1.71
CA LEU A 426 -5.36 34.95 2.14
C LEU A 426 -6.31 35.05 3.33
N LYS A 427 -7.32 34.16 3.46
CA LYS A 427 -8.26 34.17 4.59
C LYS A 427 -7.57 33.78 5.90
N ALA A 428 -6.76 32.74 5.88
CA ALA A 428 -5.99 32.33 7.05
C ALA A 428 -4.92 33.34 7.41
N LEU A 429 -4.27 33.95 6.43
CA LEU A 429 -3.30 35.03 6.64
C LEU A 429 -3.94 36.27 7.30
N PHE A 430 -5.06 36.77 6.77
CA PHE A 430 -5.76 37.90 7.38
C PHE A 430 -6.31 37.59 8.77
N LYS A 431 -6.76 36.36 9.01
CA LYS A 431 -7.19 35.89 10.33
C LYS A 431 -6.02 35.86 11.31
N ALA A 432 -4.87 35.37 10.91
CA ALA A 432 -3.66 35.33 11.75
C ALA A 432 -3.17 36.74 12.10
N ILE A 433 -3.13 37.68 11.13
CA ILE A 433 -2.70 39.06 11.35
C ILE A 433 -3.66 39.81 12.26
N LYS A 434 -4.98 39.58 12.15
CA LYS A 434 -6.00 40.25 12.98
C LYS A 434 -6.18 39.62 14.36
N SER A 435 -5.63 38.44 14.59
CA SER A 435 -5.77 37.73 15.86
C SER A 435 -4.84 38.35 16.91
N GLU A 436 -5.42 38.80 18.01
CA GLU A 436 -4.66 39.29 19.19
C GLU A 436 -4.26 38.12 20.11
N SER A 437 -4.65 36.89 19.79
CA SER A 437 -4.41 35.70 20.66
C SER A 437 -2.91 35.48 20.95
N PHE A 438 -2.07 35.59 19.93
CA PHE A 438 -0.63 35.42 20.09
C PHE A 438 -0.04 36.46 21.06
N ILE A 439 -0.41 37.73 20.88
CA ILE A 439 0.11 38.82 21.75
C ILE A 439 -0.39 38.63 23.19
N THR A 440 -1.63 38.20 23.35
CA THR A 440 -2.22 37.98 24.67
C THR A 440 -1.56 36.80 25.39
N GLU A 441 -1.38 35.67 24.71
CA GLU A 441 -0.74 34.49 25.26
C GLU A 441 0.73 34.77 25.64
N GLU A 442 1.47 35.47 24.78
CA GLU A 442 2.87 35.82 25.05
C GLU A 442 3.00 36.85 26.17
N ARG A 443 2.04 37.74 26.32
CA ARG A 443 2.00 38.69 27.44
C ARG A 443 1.77 37.97 28.78
N GLU A 444 0.88 37.00 28.83
CA GLU A 444 0.65 36.22 30.06
C GLU A 444 1.89 35.42 30.45
N LYS A 445 2.54 34.77 29.47
CA LYS A 445 3.82 34.06 29.70
C LYS A 445 4.91 35.01 30.21
N PHE A 446 4.96 36.22 29.66
CA PHE A 446 5.91 37.25 30.10
C PHE A 446 5.69 37.66 31.57
N TYR A 447 4.46 37.95 31.96
CA TYR A 447 4.18 38.31 33.35
C TYR A 447 4.45 37.18 34.31
N LYS A 448 4.12 35.95 33.94
CA LYS A 448 4.41 34.77 34.75
C LYS A 448 5.93 34.60 34.95
N SER A 449 6.72 34.70 33.87
CA SER A 449 8.18 34.61 33.94
C SER A 449 8.80 35.74 34.77
N PHE A 450 8.27 36.96 34.63
CA PHE A 450 8.68 38.11 35.48
C PHE A 450 8.39 37.84 36.95
N ASP A 451 7.20 37.39 37.28
CA ASP A 451 6.78 37.10 38.65
C ASP A 451 7.65 36.02 39.28
N GLU A 452 7.87 34.90 38.56
CA GLU A 452 8.75 33.79 39.02
C GLU A 452 10.17 34.27 39.26
N THR A 453 10.72 35.05 38.33
CA THR A 453 12.07 35.60 38.45
C THR A 453 12.18 36.60 39.60
N PHE A 454 11.23 37.48 39.72
CA PHE A 454 11.23 38.49 40.77
C PHE A 454 11.10 37.85 42.16
N LEU A 455 10.20 36.90 42.32
CA LEU A 455 10.00 36.20 43.59
C LEU A 455 11.15 35.27 43.94
N SER A 456 11.88 34.75 42.94
CA SER A 456 13.14 34.03 43.21
C SER A 456 14.23 34.95 43.76
N LEU A 457 14.24 36.24 43.37
CA LEU A 457 15.16 37.27 43.86
C LEU A 457 14.71 37.86 45.21
N PHE A 458 13.42 37.97 45.42
CA PHE A 458 12.81 38.54 46.62
C PHE A 458 11.72 37.60 47.17
N PRO A 459 12.08 36.43 47.75
CA PRO A 459 11.10 35.44 48.20
C PRO A 459 10.06 35.99 49.19
N HIS A 460 10.49 36.90 50.06
CA HIS A 460 9.67 37.49 51.11
C HIS A 460 9.08 38.88 50.71
N PHE A 461 9.12 39.23 49.41
CA PHE A 461 8.66 40.54 48.95
C PHE A 461 7.23 40.88 49.33
N VAL A 462 6.31 39.96 49.07
CA VAL A 462 4.84 40.15 49.32
C VAL A 462 4.61 40.32 50.83
N GLU A 463 5.27 39.51 51.65
CA GLU A 463 5.20 39.62 53.12
C GLU A 463 5.77 40.94 53.61
N SER A 464 6.95 41.30 53.13
CA SER A 464 7.64 42.52 53.51
C SER A 464 6.86 43.78 53.07
N LEU A 465 6.26 43.76 51.87
CA LEU A 465 5.43 44.84 51.39
C LEU A 465 4.14 44.95 52.22
N ASN A 466 3.50 43.83 52.54
CA ASN A 466 2.31 43.78 53.37
C ASN A 466 2.61 44.28 54.80
N ALA A 467 3.81 44.05 55.36
CA ALA A 467 4.23 44.62 56.61
C ALA A 467 4.28 46.15 56.66
N LEU A 468 4.43 46.82 55.49
CA LEU A 468 4.36 48.27 55.29
C LEU A 468 2.93 48.82 55.19
N LEU A 469 1.94 47.93 54.94
CA LEU A 469 0.52 48.25 54.81
C LEU A 469 -0.18 48.08 56.15
N ARG A 470 -1.36 48.69 56.30
CA ARG A 470 -2.26 48.47 57.45
C ARG A 470 -2.80 47.05 57.43
N ASP A 471 -3.01 46.45 58.58
CA ASP A 471 -3.33 45.02 58.73
C ASP A 471 -4.68 44.62 58.04
N ASP A 472 -5.61 45.55 57.90
CA ASP A 472 -6.91 45.43 57.23
C ASP A 472 -6.85 45.70 55.71
N GLU A 473 -5.71 46.07 55.16
CA GLU A 473 -5.54 46.52 53.76
C GLU A 473 -4.41 45.81 53.03
N GLN A 474 -4.10 44.57 53.40
CA GLN A 474 -3.03 43.78 52.80
C GLN A 474 -3.41 43.39 51.36
N LEU A 475 -2.35 43.20 50.52
CA LEU A 475 -2.48 42.81 49.13
C LEU A 475 -2.16 41.31 49.00
N HIS A 476 -3.11 40.58 48.40
CA HIS A 476 -2.93 39.13 48.08
C HIS A 476 -3.08 38.89 46.59
N PRO A 477 -2.28 38.05 46.00
CA PRO A 477 -2.46 37.61 44.62
C PRO A 477 -3.81 36.88 44.45
N HIS A 478 -4.41 36.96 43.26
CA HIS A 478 -5.59 36.16 42.93
C HIS A 478 -5.25 34.67 42.77
N PRO A 479 -6.21 33.77 42.96
CA PRO A 479 -5.96 32.34 42.74
C PRO A 479 -5.41 32.08 41.33
N GLY A 480 -4.20 31.51 41.24
CA GLY A 480 -3.52 31.21 39.97
C GLY A 480 -2.52 32.28 39.49
N GLU A 481 -2.42 33.43 40.14
CA GLU A 481 -1.41 34.48 39.89
C GLU A 481 -0.33 34.47 40.98
N LEU A 482 0.94 34.72 40.57
CA LEU A 482 2.04 34.86 41.53
C LEU A 482 2.09 36.29 42.13
N LEU A 483 1.85 37.28 41.32
CA LEU A 483 1.73 38.69 41.74
C LEU A 483 0.49 39.34 41.09
N SER A 484 -0.27 40.12 41.88
CA SER A 484 -1.32 40.97 41.33
C SER A 484 -0.73 42.18 40.58
N THR A 485 -1.54 42.91 39.80
CA THR A 485 -1.08 44.12 39.10
C THR A 485 -0.48 45.14 40.07
N GLU A 486 -1.09 45.33 41.24
CA GLU A 486 -0.59 46.20 42.29
C GLU A 486 0.81 45.73 42.79
N LEU A 487 0.92 44.44 43.07
CA LEU A 487 2.21 43.86 43.52
C LEU A 487 3.30 43.99 42.46
N ARG A 488 2.97 43.78 41.16
CA ARG A 488 3.92 43.98 40.06
C ARG A 488 4.40 45.42 39.94
N ILE A 489 3.53 46.41 40.19
CA ILE A 489 3.94 47.82 40.20
C ILE A 489 5.02 48.07 41.29
N PHE A 490 4.81 47.56 42.49
CA PHE A 490 5.77 47.75 43.58
C PHE A 490 7.01 46.86 43.49
N ALA A 491 6.87 45.72 42.83
CA ALA A 491 8.03 44.91 42.44
C ALA A 491 8.98 45.68 41.47
N LEU A 492 8.39 46.40 40.50
CA LEU A 492 9.16 47.25 39.60
C LEU A 492 9.83 48.43 40.36
N ILE A 493 9.11 49.05 41.31
CA ILE A 493 9.67 50.09 42.17
C ILE A 493 10.83 49.54 43.03
N ARG A 494 10.68 48.32 43.58
CA ARG A 494 11.76 47.64 44.30
C ARG A 494 13.00 47.44 43.45
N LEU A 495 12.83 47.17 42.16
CA LEU A 495 13.91 47.06 41.16
C LEU A 495 14.47 48.41 40.72
N GLY A 496 14.06 49.51 41.31
CA GLY A 496 14.52 50.87 41.00
C GLY A 496 13.81 51.54 39.81
N ILE A 497 12.73 50.92 39.27
CA ILE A 497 11.92 51.51 38.20
C ILE A 497 10.80 52.31 38.83
N THR A 498 11.09 53.55 39.22
CA THR A 498 10.13 54.42 39.91
C THR A 498 9.29 55.29 38.96
N ASP A 499 9.73 55.41 37.70
CA ASP A 499 9.03 56.21 36.67
C ASP A 499 7.70 55.54 36.24
N SER A 500 6.61 56.21 36.49
CA SER A 500 5.26 55.76 36.15
C SER A 500 5.03 55.52 34.64
N ASN A 501 5.71 56.23 33.74
CA ASN A 501 5.64 55.99 32.30
C ASN A 501 6.30 54.67 31.93
N LYS A 502 7.47 54.36 32.56
CA LYS A 502 8.15 53.07 32.35
C LYS A 502 7.32 51.90 32.87
N ILE A 503 6.70 52.05 34.05
CA ILE A 503 5.81 51.03 34.65
C ILE A 503 4.58 50.82 33.76
N ALA A 504 3.94 51.92 33.27
CA ALA A 504 2.80 51.84 32.38
C ALA A 504 3.08 51.10 31.07
N ARG A 505 4.25 51.34 30.48
CA ARG A 505 4.71 50.64 29.28
C ARG A 505 4.98 49.15 29.56
N PHE A 506 5.61 48.85 30.67
CA PHE A 506 5.94 47.48 31.05
C PHE A 506 4.66 46.66 31.27
N LEU A 507 3.72 47.19 32.02
CA LEU A 507 2.46 46.51 32.35
C LEU A 507 1.36 46.68 31.28
N ARG A 508 1.63 47.46 30.22
CA ARG A 508 0.66 47.76 29.15
C ARG A 508 -0.66 48.38 29.67
N TYR A 509 -0.56 49.20 30.71
CA TYR A 509 -1.65 49.99 31.23
C TYR A 509 -1.50 51.48 30.85
N SER A 510 -2.61 52.22 30.98
CA SER A 510 -2.53 53.66 30.82
C SER A 510 -1.76 54.29 31.99
N LEU A 511 -1.11 55.42 31.71
CA LEU A 511 -0.38 56.17 32.76
C LEU A 511 -1.32 56.54 33.93
N THR A 512 -2.54 56.93 33.63
CA THR A 512 -3.59 57.24 34.62
C THR A 512 -3.89 56.02 35.50
N THR A 513 -3.96 54.83 34.91
CA THR A 513 -4.22 53.57 35.61
C THR A 513 -3.09 53.28 36.61
N ILE A 514 -1.83 53.45 36.22
CA ILE A 514 -0.66 53.25 37.12
C ILE A 514 -0.68 54.28 38.27
N TYR A 515 -0.96 55.52 38.00
CA TYR A 515 -1.11 56.53 39.05
C TYR A 515 -2.21 56.17 40.05
N ASN A 516 -3.34 55.69 39.58
CA ASN A 516 -4.46 55.26 40.43
C ASN A 516 -4.05 54.08 41.33
N TYR A 517 -3.40 53.06 40.78
CA TYR A 517 -2.89 51.93 41.59
C TYR A 517 -1.88 52.39 42.62
N ARG A 518 -0.87 53.17 42.22
CA ARG A 518 0.18 53.67 43.16
C ARG A 518 -0.48 54.50 44.27
N SER A 519 -1.36 55.40 43.95
CA SER A 519 -2.07 56.23 44.93
C SER A 519 -2.97 55.41 45.83
N LYS A 520 -3.68 54.44 45.29
CA LYS A 520 -4.53 53.52 46.06
C LYS A 520 -3.75 52.76 47.10
N VAL A 521 -2.63 52.13 46.70
CA VAL A 521 -1.83 51.32 47.61
C VAL A 521 -1.05 52.22 48.61
N ARG A 522 -0.52 53.37 48.18
CA ARG A 522 0.14 54.31 49.07
C ARG A 522 -0.85 54.82 50.15
N ASN A 523 -2.14 54.98 49.85
CA ASN A 523 -3.14 55.35 50.84
C ASN A 523 -3.42 54.26 51.87
N LYS A 524 -3.10 53.02 51.58
CA LYS A 524 -3.19 51.86 52.49
C LYS A 524 -1.95 51.69 53.38
N ALA A 525 -0.84 52.40 53.08
CA ALA A 525 0.40 52.29 53.84
C ALA A 525 0.33 52.89 55.25
N LYS A 526 1.09 52.33 56.17
CA LYS A 526 1.30 52.85 57.54
C LYS A 526 1.96 54.20 57.52
N ASP A 527 2.97 54.40 56.67
CA ASP A 527 3.62 55.67 56.38
C ASP A 527 3.50 56.03 54.89
N LYS A 528 2.57 56.94 54.57
CA LYS A 528 2.31 57.36 53.19
C LYS A 528 3.44 58.13 52.52
N MET A 529 4.25 58.84 53.31
CA MET A 529 5.32 59.69 52.80
C MET A 529 6.58 58.90 52.41
N GLN A 530 6.91 57.88 53.17
CA GLN A 530 8.11 57.07 52.97
C GLN A 530 7.87 55.75 52.33
N PHE A 531 6.60 55.38 52.03
CA PHE A 531 6.22 54.04 51.55
C PHE A 531 7.07 53.54 50.38
N GLU A 532 7.14 54.31 49.29
CA GLU A 532 7.88 53.90 48.10
C GLU A 532 9.41 53.79 48.34
N THR A 533 9.93 54.64 49.21
CA THR A 533 11.35 54.57 49.62
C THR A 533 11.63 53.28 50.43
N GLN A 534 10.71 52.93 51.34
CA GLN A 534 10.78 51.69 52.13
C GLN A 534 10.65 50.47 51.25
N VAL A 535 9.72 50.50 50.28
CA VAL A 535 9.61 49.43 49.29
C VAL A 535 10.91 49.25 48.52
N GLY A 536 11.59 50.32 48.14
CA GLY A 536 12.92 50.28 47.49
C GLY A 536 14.03 49.64 48.34
N GLN A 537 13.88 49.58 49.66
CA GLN A 537 14.83 49.07 50.63
C GLN A 537 14.48 47.65 51.14
N ILE A 538 13.40 47.02 50.68
CA ILE A 538 13.04 45.65 51.03
C ILE A 538 14.23 44.75 50.66
N GLN A 539 14.79 44.01 51.60
CA GLN A 539 15.91 43.11 51.36
C GLN A 539 15.48 41.84 50.59
N SER A 540 16.42 41.27 49.83
CA SER A 540 16.24 40.02 49.13
C SER A 540 16.21 38.84 50.09
#